data_9a0c2cce7d4540df6700829e5b639b2c
#
_entry.id   9a0c2cce7d4540df6700829e5b639b2c
#
_cell.length_a   1.000
_cell.length_b   1.000
_cell.length_c   1.000
_cell.angle_alpha   90.00
_cell.angle_beta   90.00
_cell.angle_gamma   90.00
#
_symmetry.space_group_name_H-M   'P 1'
#
loop_
_entity.id
_entity.type
_entity.pdbx_description
1 polymer ?
#
loop_
_entity_poly.entity_id
_entity_poly.type
_entity_poly.pdbx_seq_one_letter_code
_entity_poly.pdbx_strand_id
1 'polypeptide(L)'
;MWGEHLLQAPAGPTYTAAHRLLPPLLLAQDEGRPLTRSGFHYVAFAPPFGNDGAETAALHVADGSQILAHHAHRRALSVFVGNERFGSCFGRLTPGSLAAGWLPILRTRYSDAAGNRYAQESFAWHLPSRSEVASFVRLSVDARRPVVLRMKVDGGAARSRAVRAGERGTLYVAWEQTRALRTVSRSAYTTARRATVNAWNRRLRSGAAVQVPETVVMDAWRAVLAENLILGWRYSFGNPYEEFSYPEALDVAQAMAEWGQRGVSRSIIELSLTRRLRPYPNWKQGERLLAAAVHYRLYRDRGALARVTPALHRYVRDFGRQVAHDPHGLLARERYSSDIGDAVYGLHAQAVAWQGLARMAEAWRATGHAALAAEAAGDAARLRARLDAALRRSQVRLPDGSLFLPVRLLDRERPYAR
;
A
#
# COMPACT_ATOMS: atom_id res chain seq x y z
N MET A 1 -3.34 18.96 -18.43
CA MET A 1 -2.00 19.18 -19.06
C MET A 1 -1.20 17.87 -19.20
N TRP A 2 -0.68 17.27 -18.12
CA TRP A 2 0.16 16.05 -18.26
C TRP A 2 -0.59 14.85 -18.86
N GLY A 3 -1.81 14.57 -18.41
CA GLY A 3 -2.64 13.51 -18.96
C GLY A 3 -3.00 13.73 -20.45
N GLU A 4 -3.21 14.97 -20.85
CA GLU A 4 -3.45 15.32 -22.25
C GLU A 4 -2.23 15.01 -23.14
N HIS A 5 -1.02 15.31 -22.69
CA HIS A 5 0.19 14.94 -23.42
C HIS A 5 0.35 13.43 -23.60
N LEU A 6 -0.04 12.65 -22.59
CA LEU A 6 -0.04 11.18 -22.70
C LEU A 6 -1.09 10.68 -23.70
N LEU A 7 -2.29 11.27 -23.68
CA LEU A 7 -3.37 10.90 -24.61
C LEU A 7 -3.05 11.30 -26.06
N GLN A 8 -2.33 12.42 -26.25
CA GLN A 8 -1.92 12.92 -27.56
C GLN A 8 -0.61 12.30 -28.08
N ALA A 9 0.06 11.45 -27.29
CA ALA A 9 1.25 10.77 -27.76
C ALA A 9 0.93 9.88 -28.97
N PRO A 10 1.79 9.86 -30.04
CA PRO A 10 1.50 9.12 -31.27
C PRO A 10 1.17 7.64 -31.10
N ALA A 11 1.66 7.02 -30.03
CA ALA A 11 1.37 5.63 -29.66
C ALA A 11 0.30 5.51 -28.54
N GLY A 12 -0.39 6.60 -28.20
CA GLY A 12 -1.31 6.65 -27.07
C GLY A 12 -0.59 6.63 -25.71
N PRO A 13 -1.31 6.40 -24.61
CA PRO A 13 -0.77 6.40 -23.23
C PRO A 13 0.01 5.10 -22.95
N THR A 14 1.13 4.90 -23.64
CA THR A 14 2.01 3.76 -23.43
C THR A 14 2.90 3.95 -22.21
N TYR A 15 3.37 2.83 -21.60
CA TYR A 15 4.36 2.85 -20.55
C TYR A 15 5.63 3.66 -20.93
N THR A 16 6.10 3.51 -22.19
CA THR A 16 7.29 4.23 -22.68
C THR A 16 7.06 5.73 -22.73
N ALA A 17 5.87 6.17 -23.15
CA ALA A 17 5.52 7.60 -23.16
C ALA A 17 5.41 8.14 -21.73
N ALA A 18 4.74 7.43 -20.84
CA ALA A 18 4.64 7.79 -19.43
C ALA A 18 6.03 7.84 -18.75
N HIS A 19 6.87 6.86 -18.97
CA HIS A 19 8.23 6.80 -18.42
C HIS A 19 9.13 7.94 -18.89
N ARG A 20 8.95 8.44 -20.12
CA ARG A 20 9.71 9.61 -20.63
C ARG A 20 9.24 10.93 -20.03
N LEU A 21 7.96 11.04 -19.69
CA LEU A 21 7.36 12.27 -19.20
C LEU A 21 7.42 12.40 -17.65
N LEU A 22 7.28 11.30 -16.93
CA LEU A 22 7.21 11.29 -15.48
C LEU A 22 8.44 11.90 -14.78
N PRO A 23 9.69 11.51 -15.05
CA PRO A 23 10.85 12.05 -14.36
C PRO A 23 11.01 13.56 -14.50
N PRO A 24 10.92 14.17 -15.71
CA PRO A 24 11.02 15.61 -15.85
C PRO A 24 9.90 16.38 -15.13
N LEU A 25 8.67 15.85 -15.13
CA LEU A 25 7.53 16.50 -14.48
C LEU A 25 7.61 16.42 -12.95
N LEU A 26 8.04 15.29 -12.42
CA LEU A 26 8.27 15.13 -10.98
C LEU A 26 9.40 16.01 -10.47
N LEU A 27 10.43 16.23 -11.28
CA LEU A 27 11.55 17.11 -10.97
C LEU A 27 11.19 18.60 -11.12
N ALA A 28 10.40 18.97 -12.13
CA ALA A 28 10.02 20.36 -12.41
C ALA A 28 9.08 20.96 -11.36
N GLN A 29 8.29 20.15 -10.65
CA GLN A 29 7.40 20.64 -9.60
C GLN A 29 8.13 21.11 -8.34
N ASP A 30 9.41 20.79 -8.16
CA ASP A 30 10.17 21.03 -6.94
C ASP A 30 11.43 21.89 -7.14
N GLU A 31 11.45 22.78 -8.13
CA GLU A 31 12.56 23.71 -8.30
C GLU A 31 12.88 24.41 -6.97
N GLY A 32 14.03 24.06 -6.40
CA GLY A 32 14.53 24.61 -5.15
C GLY A 32 13.98 23.98 -3.85
N ARG A 33 13.17 22.92 -3.91
CA ARG A 33 12.70 22.21 -2.71
C ARG A 33 13.33 20.82 -2.61
N PRO A 34 13.73 20.36 -1.42
CA PRO A 34 14.13 18.96 -1.22
C PRO A 34 12.98 18.02 -1.58
N LEU A 35 13.23 16.93 -2.30
CA LEU A 35 12.25 15.86 -2.61
C LEU A 35 11.49 15.37 -1.36
N THR A 36 12.14 15.44 -0.20
CA THR A 36 11.57 15.09 1.10
C THR A 36 10.34 15.89 1.50
N ARG A 37 10.05 17.01 0.84
CA ARG A 37 8.87 17.85 1.11
C ARG A 37 7.75 17.64 0.10
N SER A 38 8.01 16.99 -1.02
CA SER A 38 7.00 16.77 -2.07
C SER A 38 6.06 15.59 -1.80
N GLY A 39 6.44 14.70 -0.91
CA GLY A 39 5.65 13.50 -0.59
C GLY A 39 5.59 12.44 -1.69
N PHE A 40 6.25 12.63 -2.82
CA PHE A 40 6.06 11.81 -4.00
C PHE A 40 6.93 10.56 -4.11
N HIS A 41 7.92 10.37 -3.24
CA HIS A 41 8.91 9.31 -3.44
C HIS A 41 9.27 8.60 -2.13
N TYR A 42 8.26 8.03 -1.49
CA TYR A 42 8.44 7.21 -0.30
C TYR A 42 8.30 5.74 -0.65
N VAL A 43 9.24 4.93 -0.21
CA VAL A 43 9.16 3.48 -0.30
C VAL A 43 9.18 2.93 1.11
N ALA A 44 8.14 2.19 1.48
CA ALA A 44 8.09 1.53 2.76
C ALA A 44 9.02 0.32 2.78
N PHE A 45 9.79 0.17 3.85
CA PHE A 45 10.64 -0.99 4.05
C PHE A 45 10.37 -1.65 5.38
N ALA A 46 10.08 -2.94 5.33
CA ALA A 46 9.97 -3.83 6.48
C ALA A 46 10.43 -5.23 6.07
N PRO A 47 10.77 -6.10 7.01
CA PRO A 47 10.89 -7.54 6.72
C PRO A 47 9.55 -8.11 6.26
N PRO A 48 9.53 -9.21 5.47
CA PRO A 48 8.29 -9.77 4.90
C PRO A 48 7.38 -10.48 5.92
N PHE A 49 7.56 -10.27 7.21
CA PHE A 49 6.91 -11.08 8.25
C PHE A 49 5.92 -10.32 9.13
N GLY A 50 5.60 -9.06 8.83
CA GLY A 50 5.02 -8.31 9.89
C GLY A 50 3.62 -7.77 9.66
N ASN A 51 2.58 -8.53 10.01
CA ASN A 51 1.31 -7.91 10.39
C ASN A 51 1.42 -7.19 11.76
N ASP A 52 2.42 -7.55 12.56
CA ASP A 52 2.62 -7.07 13.93
C ASP A 52 3.61 -5.91 14.01
N GLY A 53 4.21 -5.54 12.89
CA GLY A 53 5.37 -4.66 12.82
C GLY A 53 5.11 -3.26 12.24
N ALA A 54 3.92 -2.68 12.43
CA ALA A 54 3.69 -1.28 12.07
C ALA A 54 4.76 -0.37 12.64
N GLU A 55 5.09 -0.56 13.90
CA GLU A 55 6.07 0.22 14.63
C GLU A 55 7.52 0.01 14.17
N THR A 56 7.77 -1.01 13.37
CA THR A 56 9.11 -1.37 12.90
C THR A 56 9.36 -1.03 11.43
N ALA A 57 8.31 -0.78 10.65
CA ALA A 57 8.46 -0.32 9.28
C ALA A 57 8.94 1.14 9.25
N ALA A 58 9.72 1.48 8.24
CA ALA A 58 10.23 2.83 8.01
C ALA A 58 10.00 3.25 6.56
N LEU A 59 9.78 4.53 6.34
CA LEU A 59 9.75 5.12 5.00
C LEU A 59 11.15 5.55 4.59
N HIS A 60 11.70 4.90 3.58
CA HIS A 60 12.93 5.32 2.93
C HIS A 60 12.59 6.29 1.82
N VAL A 61 13.05 7.53 1.92
CA VAL A 61 12.86 8.52 0.86
C VAL A 61 13.68 8.12 -0.35
N ALA A 62 13.06 8.12 -1.53
CA ALA A 62 13.65 7.55 -2.74
C ALA A 62 14.90 8.29 -3.25
N ASP A 63 15.11 9.54 -2.83
CA ASP A 63 16.34 10.30 -3.09
C ASP A 63 17.53 9.88 -2.19
N GLY A 64 17.28 9.03 -1.18
CA GLY A 64 18.27 8.59 -0.21
C GLY A 64 18.60 9.61 0.89
N SER A 65 17.92 10.76 0.94
CA SER A 65 18.22 11.83 1.89
C SER A 65 17.82 11.50 3.32
N GLN A 66 16.76 10.72 3.50
CA GLN A 66 16.17 10.42 4.81
C GLN A 66 15.55 9.03 4.88
N ILE A 67 15.42 8.55 6.11
CA ILE A 67 14.54 7.45 6.49
C ILE A 67 13.65 7.96 7.62
N LEU A 68 12.34 7.87 7.45
CA LEU A 68 11.35 8.31 8.43
C LEU A 68 10.90 7.12 9.26
N ALA A 69 10.92 7.28 10.58
CA ALA A 69 10.36 6.30 11.50
C ALA A 69 8.83 6.27 11.42
N HIS A 70 8.21 5.29 12.07
CA HIS A 70 6.78 5.31 12.36
C HIS A 70 6.35 6.69 12.89
N HIS A 71 5.21 7.20 12.43
CA HIS A 71 4.79 8.59 12.70
C HIS A 71 4.71 8.92 14.20
N ALA A 72 4.35 7.94 15.03
CA ALA A 72 4.29 8.11 16.49
C ALA A 72 5.64 8.47 17.12
N HIS A 73 6.75 8.07 16.50
CA HIS A 73 8.10 8.35 16.99
C HIS A 73 8.63 9.73 16.58
N ARG A 74 8.05 10.36 15.56
CA ARG A 74 8.42 11.69 15.03
C ARG A 74 9.92 11.88 14.84
N ARG A 75 10.62 10.86 14.35
CA ARG A 75 12.08 10.83 14.18
C ARG A 75 12.44 10.49 12.75
N ALA A 76 13.55 11.07 12.29
CA ALA A 76 14.13 10.74 11.00
C ALA A 76 15.65 10.50 11.14
N LEU A 77 16.15 9.58 10.32
CA LEU A 77 17.57 9.43 10.04
C LEU A 77 17.87 10.22 8.77
N SER A 78 18.71 11.26 8.88
CA SER A 78 19.15 12.09 7.77
C SER A 78 20.57 11.72 7.33
N VAL A 79 20.82 11.74 6.02
CA VAL A 79 22.10 11.41 5.39
C VAL A 79 22.77 12.67 4.85
N PHE A 80 24.01 12.90 5.23
CA PHE A 80 24.81 14.07 4.83
C PHE A 80 26.12 13.63 4.18
N VAL A 81 26.56 14.42 3.22
CA VAL A 81 27.82 14.29 2.50
C VAL A 81 28.54 15.66 2.52
N GLY A 82 29.63 15.75 3.29
CA GLY A 82 30.22 17.04 3.59
C GLY A 82 29.23 17.96 4.32
N ASN A 83 28.98 19.13 3.76
CA ASN A 83 28.09 20.14 4.33
C ASN A 83 26.66 20.10 3.74
N GLU A 84 26.39 19.23 2.76
CA GLU A 84 25.06 19.14 2.13
C GLU A 84 24.35 17.84 2.50
N ARG A 85 23.02 17.86 2.38
CA ARG A 85 22.21 16.64 2.50
C ARG A 85 22.38 15.82 1.22
N PHE A 86 22.51 14.51 1.36
CA PHE A 86 22.50 13.60 0.22
C PHE A 86 21.21 13.81 -0.59
N GLY A 87 21.32 13.89 -1.90
CA GLY A 87 20.15 14.05 -2.79
C GLY A 87 19.55 15.46 -2.84
N SER A 88 20.15 16.48 -2.19
CA SER A 88 19.60 17.85 -2.14
C SER A 88 19.60 18.59 -3.48
N CYS A 89 20.35 18.12 -4.47
CA CYS A 89 20.41 18.70 -5.81
C CYS A 89 20.00 17.66 -6.85
N PHE A 90 18.82 17.83 -7.43
CA PHE A 90 18.25 16.86 -8.40
C PHE A 90 19.09 16.67 -9.65
N GLY A 91 19.68 17.74 -10.16
CA GLY A 91 20.56 17.64 -11.34
C GLY A 91 21.82 16.79 -11.12
N ARG A 92 22.13 16.44 -9.87
CA ARG A 92 23.24 15.60 -9.48
C ARG A 92 22.83 14.26 -8.86
N LEU A 93 21.52 14.01 -8.78
CA LEU A 93 20.91 12.78 -8.27
C LEU A 93 20.56 11.83 -9.41
N THR A 94 20.99 10.58 -9.31
CA THR A 94 20.43 9.53 -10.16
C THR A 94 19.15 9.03 -9.50
N PRO A 95 18.02 8.91 -10.23
CA PRO A 95 16.78 8.40 -9.70
C PRO A 95 16.94 7.10 -8.91
N GLY A 96 16.22 6.97 -7.81
CA GLY A 96 16.25 5.78 -6.97
C GLY A 96 15.80 4.53 -7.74
N SER A 97 16.40 3.40 -7.40
CA SER A 97 16.01 2.10 -7.98
C SER A 97 15.96 1.03 -6.91
N LEU A 98 15.13 0.02 -7.12
CA LEU A 98 15.11 -1.17 -6.27
C LEU A 98 16.14 -2.19 -6.76
N ALA A 99 16.77 -2.93 -5.84
CA ALA A 99 17.67 -4.01 -6.22
C ALA A 99 16.92 -5.09 -7.00
N ALA A 100 17.52 -5.59 -8.08
CA ALA A 100 16.89 -6.54 -9.01
C ALA A 100 15.53 -6.04 -9.58
N GLY A 101 15.31 -4.72 -9.63
CA GLY A 101 14.10 -4.10 -10.16
C GLY A 101 12.89 -4.10 -9.22
N TRP A 102 12.89 -4.94 -8.17
CA TRP A 102 11.70 -5.15 -7.34
C TRP A 102 11.95 -5.38 -5.83
N LEU A 103 13.16 -5.80 -5.45
CA LEU A 103 13.47 -6.07 -4.04
C LEU A 103 13.40 -4.77 -3.22
N PRO A 104 12.80 -4.76 -2.02
CA PRO A 104 12.78 -3.58 -1.15
C PRO A 104 14.16 -3.31 -0.55
N ILE A 105 15.09 -3.01 -1.43
CA ILE A 105 16.46 -2.59 -1.18
C ILE A 105 16.70 -1.38 -2.09
N LEU A 106 16.57 -0.18 -1.53
CA LEU A 106 16.71 1.07 -2.27
C LEU A 106 18.16 1.35 -2.60
N ARG A 107 18.42 1.76 -3.83
CA ARG A 107 19.72 2.21 -4.34
C ARG A 107 19.61 3.60 -4.93
N THR A 108 20.48 4.48 -4.50
CA THR A 108 20.56 5.85 -4.99
C THR A 108 22.01 6.23 -5.25
N ARG A 109 22.24 7.14 -6.20
CA ARG A 109 23.56 7.70 -6.49
C ARG A 109 23.47 9.21 -6.52
N TYR A 110 24.50 9.86 -6.02
CA TYR A 110 24.56 11.30 -5.91
C TYR A 110 25.97 11.80 -6.18
N SER A 111 26.12 13.03 -6.67
CA SER A 111 27.38 13.71 -6.76
C SER A 111 27.27 15.08 -6.07
N ASP A 112 28.25 15.45 -5.25
CA ASP A 112 28.28 16.79 -4.64
C ASP A 112 28.86 17.84 -5.59
N ALA A 113 28.84 19.10 -5.17
CA ALA A 113 29.42 20.22 -5.94
C ALA A 113 30.95 20.10 -6.13
N ALA A 114 31.62 19.38 -5.24
CA ALA A 114 33.07 19.13 -5.32
C ALA A 114 33.45 17.97 -6.26
N GLY A 115 32.43 17.29 -6.85
CA GLY A 115 32.62 16.19 -7.79
C GLY A 115 32.88 14.84 -7.12
N ASN A 116 32.69 14.72 -5.81
CA ASN A 116 32.68 13.42 -5.13
C ASN A 116 31.49 12.62 -5.57
N ARG A 117 31.64 11.31 -5.79
CA ARG A 117 30.57 10.41 -6.24
C ARG A 117 30.16 9.45 -5.12
N TYR A 118 28.86 9.43 -4.82
CA TYR A 118 28.30 8.63 -3.74
C TYR A 118 27.38 7.55 -4.26
N ALA A 119 27.37 6.41 -3.57
CA ALA A 119 26.35 5.38 -3.74
C ALA A 119 25.79 4.99 -2.38
N GLN A 120 24.48 4.97 -2.29
CA GLN A 120 23.75 4.54 -1.09
C GLN A 120 22.92 3.31 -1.41
N GLU A 121 22.84 2.40 -0.45
CA GLU A 121 21.92 1.27 -0.45
C GLU A 121 21.30 1.17 0.93
N SER A 122 19.97 1.03 1.01
CA SER A 122 19.24 0.89 2.27
C SER A 122 18.14 -0.16 2.19
N PHE A 123 17.86 -0.84 3.31
CA PHE A 123 16.83 -1.86 3.46
C PHE A 123 16.50 -2.07 4.94
N ALA A 124 15.40 -2.77 5.24
CA ALA A 124 15.04 -3.15 6.60
C ALA A 124 15.28 -4.64 6.85
N TRP A 125 15.84 -4.97 8.01
CA TRP A 125 16.04 -6.34 8.48
C TRP A 125 16.18 -6.42 10.00
N HIS A 126 16.09 -7.63 10.55
CA HIS A 126 16.37 -7.87 11.96
C HIS A 126 17.85 -7.73 12.28
N LEU A 127 18.16 -7.21 13.47
CA LEU A 127 19.51 -7.24 14.00
C LEU A 127 19.92 -8.67 14.40
N PRO A 128 21.21 -9.04 14.25
CA PRO A 128 21.65 -10.43 14.43
C PRO A 128 21.33 -11.08 15.78
N SER A 129 21.20 -10.31 16.84
CA SER A 129 20.94 -10.81 18.19
C SER A 129 19.58 -10.40 18.74
N ARG A 130 18.67 -9.86 17.90
CA ARG A 130 17.41 -9.26 18.35
C ARG A 130 16.28 -9.51 17.35
N SER A 131 15.07 -9.63 17.86
CA SER A 131 13.85 -9.65 17.03
C SER A 131 13.53 -8.28 16.43
N GLU A 132 14.18 -7.22 16.91
CA GLU A 132 13.92 -5.85 16.50
C GLU A 132 14.38 -5.59 15.06
N VAL A 133 13.56 -4.83 14.34
CA VAL A 133 13.83 -4.41 12.97
C VAL A 133 14.64 -3.11 12.98
N ALA A 134 15.64 -3.06 12.12
CA ALA A 134 16.43 -1.86 11.88
C ALA A 134 16.50 -1.54 10.40
N SER A 135 16.60 -0.26 10.08
CA SER A 135 16.99 0.21 8.75
C SER A 135 18.52 0.15 8.63
N PHE A 136 19.00 -0.69 7.71
CA PHE A 136 20.42 -0.78 7.36
C PHE A 136 20.74 0.17 6.24
N VAL A 137 21.81 0.93 6.37
CA VAL A 137 22.28 1.87 5.35
C VAL A 137 23.78 1.70 5.12
N ARG A 138 24.14 1.56 3.85
CA ARG A 138 25.52 1.66 3.37
C ARG A 138 25.65 2.93 2.54
N LEU A 139 26.52 3.82 2.94
CA LEU A 139 26.90 5.02 2.19
C LEU A 139 28.36 4.91 1.80
N SER A 140 28.66 4.87 0.52
CA SER A 140 30.02 4.82 -0.02
C SER A 140 30.33 6.07 -0.84
N VAL A 141 31.60 6.45 -0.90
CA VAL A 141 32.11 7.56 -1.67
C VAL A 141 33.37 7.16 -2.45
N ASP A 142 33.49 7.71 -3.65
CA ASP A 142 34.72 7.85 -4.42
C ASP A 142 35.10 9.35 -4.34
N ALA A 143 36.04 9.66 -3.45
CA ALA A 143 36.31 11.03 -3.02
C ALA A 143 37.34 11.71 -3.91
N ARG A 144 36.97 12.74 -4.67
CA ARG A 144 37.88 13.63 -5.39
C ARG A 144 38.47 14.73 -4.48
N ARG A 145 37.70 15.10 -3.47
CA ARG A 145 38.07 16.07 -2.42
C ARG A 145 37.79 15.44 -1.06
N PRO A 146 38.52 15.88 0.01
CA PRO A 146 38.24 15.38 1.35
C PRO A 146 36.75 15.58 1.71
N VAL A 147 36.11 14.58 2.31
CA VAL A 147 34.71 14.65 2.67
C VAL A 147 34.41 13.84 3.93
N VAL A 148 33.38 14.26 4.66
CA VAL A 148 32.84 13.52 5.80
C VAL A 148 31.47 12.94 5.41
N LEU A 149 31.36 11.62 5.45
CA LEU A 149 30.09 10.92 5.40
C LEU A 149 29.46 11.00 6.79
N ARG A 150 28.18 11.43 6.91
CA ARG A 150 27.53 11.54 8.20
C ARG A 150 26.05 11.10 8.10
N MET A 151 25.63 10.32 9.08
CA MET A 151 24.22 9.98 9.29
C MET A 151 23.83 10.44 10.68
N LYS A 152 22.68 11.14 10.79
CA LYS A 152 22.23 11.76 12.04
C LYS A 152 20.74 11.51 12.25
N VAL A 153 20.39 11.07 13.43
CA VAL A 153 18.98 10.97 13.89
C VAL A 153 18.57 12.29 14.53
N ASP A 154 17.36 12.75 14.26
CA ASP A 154 16.82 13.97 14.84
C ASP A 154 16.86 13.91 16.37
N GLY A 155 17.38 14.98 16.98
CA GLY A 155 17.54 15.06 18.44
C GLY A 155 18.47 14.01 19.07
N GLY A 156 19.28 13.29 18.26
CA GLY A 156 20.02 12.13 18.74
C GLY A 156 21.41 11.92 18.14
N ALA A 157 21.83 10.66 18.18
CA ALA A 157 23.17 10.22 17.81
C ALA A 157 23.48 10.47 16.33
N ALA A 158 24.75 10.77 16.06
CA ALA A 158 25.33 10.79 14.74
C ALA A 158 26.41 9.72 14.59
N ARG A 159 26.63 9.27 13.35
CA ARG A 159 27.76 8.42 12.95
C ARG A 159 28.41 9.04 11.74
N SER A 160 29.72 9.10 11.74
CA SER A 160 30.50 9.75 10.66
C SER A 160 31.75 8.98 10.30
N ARG A 161 32.22 9.22 9.08
CA ARG A 161 33.51 8.73 8.56
C ARG A 161 34.13 9.79 7.68
N ALA A 162 35.35 10.21 8.02
CA ALA A 162 36.17 11.05 7.15
C ALA A 162 36.83 10.20 6.06
N VAL A 163 36.91 10.74 4.84
CA VAL A 163 37.54 10.14 3.68
C VAL A 163 38.44 11.19 3.01
N ARG A 164 39.67 10.83 2.73
CA ARG A 164 40.64 11.73 2.09
C ARG A 164 40.40 11.79 0.57
N ALA A 165 40.95 12.84 -0.06
CA ALA A 165 40.97 12.93 -1.51
C ALA A 165 41.71 11.73 -2.14
N GLY A 166 41.16 11.19 -3.24
CA GLY A 166 41.69 10.02 -3.92
C GLY A 166 41.32 8.67 -3.27
N GLU A 167 40.69 8.68 -2.10
CA GLU A 167 40.31 7.45 -1.39
C GLU A 167 38.87 7.06 -1.66
N ARG A 168 38.60 5.76 -1.45
CA ARG A 168 37.22 5.21 -1.34
C ARG A 168 36.89 4.94 0.11
N GLY A 169 35.77 5.44 0.57
CA GLY A 169 35.28 5.23 1.94
C GLY A 169 33.84 4.69 1.97
N THR A 170 33.53 3.93 3.03
CA THR A 170 32.17 3.42 3.23
C THR A 170 31.79 3.49 4.69
N LEU A 171 30.61 4.04 4.99
CA LEU A 171 29.97 4.05 6.30
C LEU A 171 28.81 3.06 6.28
N TYR A 172 28.79 2.12 7.21
CA TYR A 172 27.70 1.17 7.42
C TYR A 172 27.02 1.46 8.75
N VAL A 173 25.70 1.63 8.74
CA VAL A 173 24.93 1.83 9.96
C VAL A 173 23.68 0.94 9.97
N ALA A 174 23.18 0.71 11.19
CA ALA A 174 21.84 0.18 11.43
C ALA A 174 21.13 1.13 12.41
N TRP A 175 19.90 1.50 12.07
CA TRP A 175 19.08 2.39 12.88
C TRP A 175 17.81 1.67 13.35
N GLU A 176 17.71 1.50 14.66
CA GLU A 176 16.50 1.09 15.37
C GLU A 176 15.67 2.34 15.65
N GLN A 177 14.46 2.44 15.16
CA GLN A 177 13.66 3.68 15.20
C GLN A 177 13.48 4.25 16.62
N THR A 178 13.32 3.38 17.60
CA THR A 178 13.06 3.76 19.00
C THR A 178 14.32 3.92 19.84
N ARG A 179 15.46 3.37 19.41
CA ARG A 179 16.65 3.24 20.28
C ARG A 179 17.88 3.93 19.74
N ALA A 180 18.64 3.29 18.88
CA ALA A 180 20.01 3.72 18.61
C ALA A 180 20.36 3.66 17.13
N LEU A 181 21.19 4.64 16.72
CA LEU A 181 21.97 4.58 15.49
C LEU A 181 23.33 3.92 15.82
N ARG A 182 23.64 2.80 15.18
CA ARG A 182 24.86 2.02 15.41
C ARG A 182 25.70 1.94 14.14
N THR A 183 27.00 1.99 14.27
CA THR A 183 27.92 1.54 13.21
C THR A 183 27.92 0.01 13.21
N VAL A 184 27.82 -0.59 12.03
CA VAL A 184 27.88 -2.06 11.87
C VAL A 184 29.06 -2.45 10.98
N SER A 185 29.55 -3.67 11.12
CA SER A 185 30.62 -4.16 10.24
C SER A 185 30.09 -4.45 8.83
N ARG A 186 31.00 -4.48 7.85
CA ARG A 186 30.68 -4.88 6.48
C ARG A 186 30.06 -6.30 6.45
N SER A 187 30.58 -7.21 7.25
CA SER A 187 30.07 -8.59 7.32
C SER A 187 28.64 -8.65 7.85
N ALA A 188 28.35 -7.92 8.94
CA ALA A 188 26.99 -7.83 9.52
C ALA A 188 25.99 -7.24 8.50
N TYR A 189 26.37 -6.14 7.83
CA TYR A 189 25.55 -5.55 6.76
C TYR A 189 25.27 -6.56 5.62
N THR A 190 26.32 -7.24 5.14
CA THR A 190 26.20 -8.19 4.02
C THR A 190 25.33 -9.40 4.40
N THR A 191 25.46 -9.87 5.64
CA THR A 191 24.63 -10.97 6.18
C THR A 191 23.16 -10.56 6.25
N ALA A 192 22.85 -9.39 6.81
CA ALA A 192 21.50 -8.85 6.87
C ALA A 192 20.90 -8.68 5.45
N ARG A 193 21.69 -8.12 4.52
CA ARG A 193 21.26 -7.97 3.14
C ARG A 193 20.93 -9.29 2.45
N ARG A 194 21.79 -10.30 2.62
CA ARG A 194 21.55 -11.65 2.07
C ARG A 194 20.28 -12.26 2.67
N ALA A 195 20.08 -12.12 3.97
CA ALA A 195 18.89 -12.59 4.66
C ALA A 195 17.63 -11.92 4.12
N THR A 196 17.65 -10.58 3.90
CA THR A 196 16.56 -9.82 3.26
C THR A 196 16.23 -10.39 1.88
N VAL A 197 17.23 -10.54 1.00
CA VAL A 197 17.02 -11.10 -0.35
C VAL A 197 16.40 -12.49 -0.30
N ASN A 198 16.93 -13.36 0.54
CA ASN A 198 16.46 -14.74 0.67
C ASN A 198 15.01 -14.80 1.23
N ALA A 199 14.69 -13.96 2.21
CA ALA A 199 13.36 -13.89 2.80
C ALA A 199 12.31 -13.43 1.78
N TRP A 200 12.58 -12.34 1.05
CA TRP A 200 11.69 -11.85 0.02
C TRP A 200 11.49 -12.84 -1.13
N ASN A 201 12.57 -13.46 -1.60
CA ASN A 201 12.48 -14.50 -2.62
C ASN A 201 11.63 -15.70 -2.15
N ARG A 202 11.78 -16.16 -0.89
CA ARG A 202 10.93 -17.22 -0.35
C ARG A 202 9.48 -16.78 -0.23
N ARG A 203 9.26 -15.55 0.26
CA ARG A 203 7.91 -15.02 0.48
C ARG A 203 7.12 -14.91 -0.81
N LEU A 204 7.71 -14.37 -1.87
CA LEU A 204 7.03 -14.23 -3.16
C LEU A 204 6.79 -15.59 -3.83
N ARG A 205 7.71 -16.54 -3.67
CA ARG A 205 7.51 -17.92 -4.20
C ARG A 205 6.41 -18.71 -3.50
N SER A 206 5.99 -18.32 -2.31
CA SER A 206 4.88 -18.97 -1.61
C SER A 206 3.49 -18.57 -2.10
N GLY A 207 3.40 -17.59 -3.00
CA GLY A 207 2.16 -17.12 -3.60
C GLY A 207 1.91 -17.67 -5.00
N ALA A 208 0.99 -17.02 -5.71
CA ALA A 208 0.71 -17.32 -7.12
C ALA A 208 1.93 -17.00 -7.99
N ALA A 209 2.22 -17.86 -8.94
CA ALA A 209 3.27 -17.65 -9.93
C ALA A 209 2.67 -16.90 -11.13
N VAL A 210 3.28 -15.77 -11.48
CA VAL A 210 3.01 -15.03 -12.71
C VAL A 210 4.28 -15.02 -13.54
N GLN A 211 4.19 -15.36 -14.80
CA GLN A 211 5.31 -15.33 -15.73
C GLN A 211 4.87 -14.69 -17.05
N VAL A 212 5.50 -13.58 -17.38
CA VAL A 212 5.34 -12.88 -18.66
C VAL A 212 6.72 -12.59 -19.25
N PRO A 213 6.86 -12.43 -20.57
CA PRO A 213 8.15 -12.17 -21.21
C PRO A 213 8.81 -10.86 -20.78
N GLU A 214 8.01 -9.85 -20.48
CA GLU A 214 8.49 -8.50 -20.16
C GLU A 214 9.00 -8.41 -18.73
N THR A 215 10.32 -8.29 -18.57
CA THR A 215 10.98 -8.18 -17.26
C THR A 215 10.42 -7.02 -16.42
N VAL A 216 10.12 -5.89 -17.07
CA VAL A 216 9.56 -4.71 -16.36
C VAL A 216 8.19 -4.99 -15.76
N VAL A 217 7.35 -5.78 -16.42
CA VAL A 217 6.04 -6.17 -15.90
C VAL A 217 6.20 -7.14 -14.72
N MET A 218 7.12 -8.10 -14.85
CA MET A 218 7.43 -9.03 -13.76
C MET A 218 7.98 -8.32 -12.53
N ASP A 219 8.87 -7.36 -12.72
CA ASP A 219 9.46 -6.60 -11.61
C ASP A 219 8.43 -5.67 -10.98
N ALA A 220 7.58 -5.01 -11.76
CA ALA A 220 6.47 -4.20 -11.26
C ALA A 220 5.48 -5.03 -10.44
N TRP A 221 5.08 -6.21 -10.93
CA TRP A 221 4.21 -7.12 -10.19
C TRP A 221 4.81 -7.56 -8.86
N ARG A 222 6.09 -7.93 -8.85
CA ARG A 222 6.80 -8.32 -7.62
C ARG A 222 6.94 -7.15 -6.64
N ALA A 223 7.22 -5.95 -7.14
CA ALA A 223 7.33 -4.75 -6.32
C ALA A 223 5.99 -4.40 -5.67
N VAL A 224 4.89 -4.40 -6.44
CA VAL A 224 3.54 -4.14 -5.91
C VAL A 224 3.14 -5.19 -4.86
N LEU A 225 3.44 -6.47 -5.11
CA LEU A 225 3.17 -7.53 -4.13
C LEU A 225 4.02 -7.35 -2.86
N ALA A 226 5.30 -6.99 -2.99
CA ALA A 226 6.17 -6.72 -1.85
C ALA A 226 5.67 -5.53 -1.02
N GLU A 227 5.29 -4.42 -1.66
CA GLU A 227 4.74 -3.24 -0.98
C GLU A 227 3.43 -3.57 -0.25
N ASN A 228 2.51 -4.30 -0.88
CA ASN A 228 1.27 -4.73 -0.21
C ASN A 228 1.54 -5.69 0.97
N LEU A 229 2.55 -6.53 0.88
CA LEU A 229 2.97 -7.38 2.02
C LEU A 229 3.59 -6.57 3.15
N ILE A 230 4.26 -5.47 2.85
CA ILE A 230 4.83 -4.53 3.83
C ILE A 230 3.73 -3.70 4.47
N LEU A 231 2.87 -3.08 3.66
CA LEU A 231 1.76 -2.24 4.13
C LEU A 231 0.71 -3.08 4.89
N GLY A 232 0.43 -4.29 4.39
CA GLY A 232 -0.61 -5.16 4.92
C GLY A 232 -1.97 -4.44 4.87
N TRP A 233 -2.53 -4.14 6.04
CA TRP A 233 -3.81 -3.48 6.20
C TRP A 233 -3.71 -1.93 6.33
N ARG A 234 -2.50 -1.36 6.26
CA ARG A 234 -2.29 0.09 6.45
C ARG A 234 -2.39 0.82 5.13
N TYR A 235 -2.81 2.07 5.20
CA TYR A 235 -2.84 2.94 4.03
C TYR A 235 -1.42 3.45 3.68
N SER A 236 -0.62 3.78 4.68
CA SER A 236 0.71 4.37 4.51
C SER A 236 1.59 4.13 5.74
N PHE A 237 2.84 4.57 5.68
CA PHE A 237 3.78 4.64 6.79
C PHE A 237 4.37 6.03 6.95
N GLY A 238 4.86 6.36 8.15
CA GLY A 238 5.57 7.60 8.42
C GLY A 238 4.71 8.87 8.44
N ASN A 239 3.38 8.73 8.42
CA ASN A 239 2.42 9.83 8.44
C ASN A 239 1.14 9.44 9.20
N PRO A 240 0.18 10.37 9.40
CA PRO A 240 -1.06 10.10 10.14
C PRO A 240 -1.98 9.01 9.55
N TYR A 241 -1.75 8.59 8.30
CA TYR A 241 -2.52 7.51 7.66
C TYR A 241 -1.98 6.11 7.96
N GLU A 242 -1.13 5.98 8.96
CA GLU A 242 -0.58 4.73 9.47
C GLU A 242 -1.58 4.00 10.38
N GLU A 243 -2.83 3.96 9.96
CA GLU A 243 -3.94 3.32 10.65
C GLU A 243 -4.59 2.25 9.76
N PHE A 244 -5.49 1.48 10.36
CA PHE A 244 -6.29 0.50 9.61
C PHE A 244 -7.22 1.24 8.66
N SER A 245 -6.86 1.29 7.39
CA SER A 245 -7.68 1.91 6.36
C SER A 245 -8.85 1.02 6.01
N TYR A 246 -10.02 1.54 6.20
CA TYR A 246 -11.27 0.86 5.94
C TYR A 246 -12.08 1.60 4.88
N PRO A 247 -12.59 0.91 3.90
CA PRO A 247 -12.65 -0.55 3.64
C PRO A 247 -11.47 -1.10 2.83
N GLU A 248 -10.55 -0.26 2.37
CA GLU A 248 -9.46 -0.58 1.44
C GLU A 248 -8.60 -1.77 1.92
N ALA A 249 -8.47 -1.95 3.24
CA ALA A 249 -7.79 -3.12 3.80
C ALA A 249 -8.43 -4.45 3.39
N LEU A 250 -9.75 -4.47 3.12
CA LEU A 250 -10.43 -5.67 2.66
C LEU A 250 -10.26 -5.91 1.16
N ASP A 251 -10.10 -4.85 0.36
CA ASP A 251 -9.66 -4.98 -1.03
C ASP A 251 -8.25 -5.59 -1.08
N VAL A 252 -7.34 -5.14 -0.20
CA VAL A 252 -6.02 -5.75 -0.05
C VAL A 252 -6.12 -7.21 0.38
N ALA A 253 -7.04 -7.56 1.30
CA ALA A 253 -7.24 -8.95 1.72
C ALA A 253 -7.66 -9.85 0.55
N GLN A 254 -8.54 -9.36 -0.34
CA GLN A 254 -8.98 -10.06 -1.55
C GLN A 254 -7.81 -10.20 -2.54
N ALA A 255 -7.10 -9.12 -2.86
CA ALA A 255 -5.91 -9.16 -3.71
C ALA A 255 -4.85 -10.13 -3.16
N MET A 256 -4.58 -10.11 -1.85
CA MET A 256 -3.67 -11.05 -1.21
C MET A 256 -4.15 -12.50 -1.36
N ALA A 257 -5.46 -12.74 -1.28
CA ALA A 257 -6.01 -14.07 -1.52
C ALA A 257 -5.75 -14.52 -2.97
N GLU A 258 -6.03 -13.67 -3.95
CA GLU A 258 -5.81 -13.97 -5.38
C GLU A 258 -4.32 -14.16 -5.71
N TRP A 259 -3.44 -13.46 -5.03
CA TRP A 259 -1.98 -13.61 -5.18
C TRP A 259 -1.39 -14.78 -4.37
N GLY A 260 -2.22 -15.65 -3.83
CA GLY A 260 -1.77 -16.84 -3.11
C GLY A 260 -1.27 -16.58 -1.68
N GLN A 261 -1.47 -15.38 -1.15
CA GLN A 261 -1.03 -15.00 0.20
C GLN A 261 -2.08 -15.32 1.26
N ARG A 262 -2.47 -16.61 1.36
CA ARG A 262 -3.54 -17.12 2.24
C ARG A 262 -3.50 -16.59 3.67
N GLY A 263 -2.32 -16.64 4.30
CA GLY A 263 -2.17 -16.23 5.71
C GLY A 263 -2.44 -14.74 5.91
N VAL A 264 -1.93 -13.88 5.02
CA VAL A 264 -2.12 -12.43 5.07
C VAL A 264 -3.58 -12.08 4.86
N SER A 265 -4.21 -12.62 3.81
CA SER A 265 -5.64 -12.43 3.54
C SER A 265 -6.50 -12.77 4.77
N ARG A 266 -6.29 -13.96 5.34
CA ARG A 266 -7.01 -14.39 6.54
C ARG A 266 -6.82 -13.43 7.72
N SER A 267 -5.58 -13.04 8.01
CA SER A 267 -5.26 -12.16 9.13
C SER A 267 -5.95 -10.79 8.98
N ILE A 268 -5.97 -10.22 7.77
CA ILE A 268 -6.65 -8.94 7.53
C ILE A 268 -8.16 -9.08 7.74
N ILE A 269 -8.77 -10.16 7.23
CA ILE A 269 -10.22 -10.42 7.43
C ILE A 269 -10.54 -10.53 8.93
N GLU A 270 -9.82 -11.36 9.67
CA GLU A 270 -10.02 -11.57 11.10
C GLU A 270 -9.81 -10.25 11.89
N LEU A 271 -8.76 -9.49 11.60
CA LEU A 271 -8.50 -8.19 12.20
C LEU A 271 -9.62 -7.18 11.91
N SER A 272 -10.16 -7.19 10.69
CA SER A 272 -11.24 -6.29 10.29
C SER A 272 -12.47 -6.41 11.20
N LEU A 273 -12.78 -7.62 11.67
CA LEU A 273 -13.94 -7.86 12.53
C LEU A 273 -13.84 -7.20 13.92
N THR A 274 -12.64 -6.85 14.36
CA THR A 274 -12.39 -6.13 15.62
C THR A 274 -12.57 -4.62 15.48
N ARG A 275 -12.71 -4.11 14.25
CA ARG A 275 -12.74 -2.68 13.95
C ARG A 275 -14.17 -2.15 13.83
N ARG A 276 -14.35 -0.85 14.15
CA ARG A 276 -15.64 -0.18 14.14
C ARG A 276 -16.21 -0.12 12.72
N LEU A 277 -17.54 -0.24 12.58
CA LEU A 277 -18.24 -0.13 11.31
C LEU A 277 -18.38 1.31 10.83
N ARG A 278 -18.76 2.23 11.71
CA ARG A 278 -18.92 3.64 11.33
C ARG A 278 -17.61 4.26 10.85
N PRO A 279 -17.67 5.22 9.89
CA PRO A 279 -18.87 5.87 9.36
C PRO A 279 -19.57 5.14 8.18
N TYR A 280 -19.06 4.04 7.65
CA TYR A 280 -19.58 3.36 6.45
C TYR A 280 -20.05 1.93 6.79
N PRO A 281 -21.12 1.75 7.57
CA PRO A 281 -21.48 0.42 8.10
C PRO A 281 -21.84 -0.58 7.00
N ASN A 282 -22.61 -0.20 5.99
CA ASN A 282 -23.07 -1.11 4.95
C ASN A 282 -21.92 -1.53 4.03
N TRP A 283 -21.11 -0.56 3.60
CA TRP A 283 -19.93 -0.84 2.80
C TRP A 283 -18.98 -1.81 3.53
N LYS A 284 -18.61 -1.49 4.79
CA LYS A 284 -17.71 -2.32 5.59
C LYS A 284 -18.25 -3.73 5.89
N GLN A 285 -19.54 -3.86 6.12
CA GLN A 285 -20.18 -5.18 6.32
C GLN A 285 -20.17 -5.99 5.02
N GLY A 286 -20.48 -5.35 3.90
CA GLY A 286 -20.46 -5.97 2.57
C GLY A 286 -19.08 -6.48 2.20
N GLU A 287 -18.04 -5.65 2.38
CA GLU A 287 -16.65 -6.03 2.13
C GLU A 287 -16.19 -7.20 3.01
N ARG A 288 -16.59 -7.25 4.28
CA ARG A 288 -16.26 -8.37 5.16
C ARG A 288 -16.86 -9.69 4.69
N LEU A 289 -18.11 -9.65 4.25
CA LEU A 289 -18.78 -10.83 3.67
C LEU A 289 -18.06 -11.26 2.38
N LEU A 290 -17.78 -10.31 1.50
CA LEU A 290 -17.15 -10.58 0.22
C LEU A 290 -15.74 -11.15 0.38
N ALA A 291 -14.88 -10.50 1.16
CA ALA A 291 -13.50 -10.92 1.39
C ALA A 291 -13.44 -12.33 2.03
N ALA A 292 -14.29 -12.62 3.01
CA ALA A 292 -14.36 -13.95 3.63
C ALA A 292 -14.81 -15.03 2.64
N ALA A 293 -15.80 -14.72 1.80
CA ALA A 293 -16.28 -15.64 0.78
C ALA A 293 -15.24 -15.89 -0.32
N VAL A 294 -14.53 -14.85 -0.78
CA VAL A 294 -13.42 -14.98 -1.75
C VAL A 294 -12.30 -15.83 -1.16
N HIS A 295 -11.90 -15.57 0.08
CA HIS A 295 -10.89 -16.36 0.77
C HIS A 295 -11.30 -17.85 0.84
N TYR A 296 -12.53 -18.13 1.26
CA TYR A 296 -13.04 -19.51 1.29
C TYR A 296 -13.07 -20.15 -0.10
N ARG A 297 -13.51 -19.44 -1.12
CA ARG A 297 -13.60 -19.95 -2.49
C ARG A 297 -12.24 -20.40 -3.00
N LEU A 298 -11.18 -19.62 -2.74
CA LEU A 298 -9.81 -19.90 -3.20
C LEU A 298 -9.14 -21.00 -2.40
N TYR A 299 -9.32 -21.02 -1.07
CA TYR A 299 -8.54 -21.88 -0.19
C TYR A 299 -9.30 -23.01 0.48
N ARG A 300 -10.63 -23.02 0.39
CA ARG A 300 -11.50 -23.98 1.10
C ARG A 300 -11.22 -24.03 2.61
N ASP A 301 -10.82 -22.91 3.21
CA ASP A 301 -10.45 -22.79 4.62
C ASP A 301 -11.70 -22.79 5.50
N ARG A 302 -12.25 -24.01 5.76
CA ARG A 302 -13.43 -24.20 6.61
C ARG A 302 -13.22 -23.67 8.02
N GLY A 303 -11.99 -23.81 8.58
CA GLY A 303 -11.67 -23.34 9.92
C GLY A 303 -11.72 -21.82 10.03
N ALA A 304 -11.14 -21.10 9.05
CA ALA A 304 -11.24 -19.65 9.01
C ALA A 304 -12.69 -19.19 8.84
N LEU A 305 -13.44 -19.79 7.91
CA LEU A 305 -14.85 -19.44 7.69
C LEU A 305 -15.70 -19.66 8.95
N ALA A 306 -15.52 -20.81 9.64
CA ALA A 306 -16.27 -21.13 10.86
C ALA A 306 -16.03 -20.06 11.96
N ARG A 307 -14.78 -19.62 12.15
CA ARG A 307 -14.47 -18.59 13.16
C ARG A 307 -15.17 -17.26 12.90
N VAL A 308 -15.28 -16.84 11.63
CA VAL A 308 -15.85 -15.54 11.28
C VAL A 308 -17.38 -15.58 11.06
N THR A 309 -17.97 -16.75 10.82
CA THR A 309 -19.38 -16.96 10.53
C THR A 309 -20.34 -16.28 11.55
N PRO A 310 -20.13 -16.35 12.87
CA PRO A 310 -21.04 -15.69 13.82
C PRO A 310 -21.12 -14.18 13.65
N ALA A 311 -19.99 -13.55 13.32
CA ALA A 311 -19.94 -12.11 13.04
C ALA A 311 -20.60 -11.78 11.70
N LEU A 312 -20.32 -12.55 10.66
CA LEU A 312 -20.85 -12.33 9.32
C LEU A 312 -22.38 -12.56 9.25
N HIS A 313 -22.90 -13.52 9.99
CA HIS A 313 -24.35 -13.75 10.06
C HIS A 313 -25.09 -12.55 10.69
N ARG A 314 -24.48 -11.85 11.67
CA ARG A 314 -25.08 -10.61 12.20
C ARG A 314 -25.23 -9.54 11.12
N TYR A 315 -24.29 -9.45 10.18
CA TYR A 315 -24.36 -8.51 9.05
C TYR A 315 -25.46 -8.87 8.06
N VAL A 316 -25.62 -10.16 7.74
CA VAL A 316 -26.75 -10.64 6.90
C VAL A 316 -28.08 -10.22 7.51
N ARG A 317 -28.32 -10.50 8.79
CA ARG A 317 -29.55 -10.10 9.48
C ARG A 317 -29.74 -8.58 9.53
N ASP A 318 -28.66 -7.83 9.64
CA ASP A 318 -28.74 -6.37 9.61
C ASP A 318 -29.19 -5.86 8.24
N PHE A 319 -28.62 -6.39 7.17
CA PHE A 319 -29.03 -6.06 5.81
C PHE A 319 -30.49 -6.46 5.54
N GLY A 320 -30.91 -7.65 5.95
CA GLY A 320 -32.31 -8.08 5.82
C GLY A 320 -33.30 -7.13 6.50
N ARG A 321 -32.97 -6.67 7.72
CA ARG A 321 -33.78 -5.67 8.43
C ARG A 321 -33.81 -4.32 7.70
N GLN A 322 -32.67 -3.82 7.24
CA GLN A 322 -32.60 -2.55 6.52
C GLN A 322 -33.45 -2.58 5.25
N VAL A 323 -33.30 -3.61 4.41
CA VAL A 323 -34.08 -3.80 3.17
C VAL A 323 -35.56 -3.89 3.45
N ALA A 324 -35.98 -4.52 4.56
CA ALA A 324 -37.38 -4.67 4.91
C ALA A 324 -38.03 -3.35 5.38
N HIS A 325 -37.28 -2.44 5.97
CA HIS A 325 -37.80 -1.19 6.55
C HIS A 325 -37.54 0.05 5.66
N ASP A 326 -36.68 -0.04 4.68
CA ASP A 326 -36.38 1.08 3.79
C ASP A 326 -37.51 1.27 2.75
N PRO A 327 -37.96 2.49 2.48
CA PRO A 327 -39.07 2.74 1.54
C PRO A 327 -38.78 2.37 0.10
N HIS A 328 -37.49 2.24 -0.26
CA HIS A 328 -37.04 1.81 -1.58
C HIS A 328 -36.59 0.35 -1.59
N GLY A 329 -36.53 -0.30 -0.41
CA GLY A 329 -35.98 -1.63 -0.22
C GLY A 329 -34.48 -1.71 -0.43
N LEU A 330 -33.76 -0.62 -0.17
CA LEU A 330 -32.31 -0.52 -0.21
C LEU A 330 -31.72 -0.61 1.20
N LEU A 331 -30.40 -0.68 1.30
CA LEU A 331 -29.73 -0.46 2.57
C LEU A 331 -29.81 1.02 2.95
N ALA A 332 -29.86 1.30 4.24
CA ALA A 332 -29.97 2.65 4.77
C ALA A 332 -28.91 3.60 4.19
N ARG A 333 -29.28 4.87 4.08
CA ARG A 333 -28.34 5.91 3.68
C ARG A 333 -27.16 5.96 4.65
N GLU A 334 -25.96 6.05 4.11
CA GLU A 334 -24.73 6.22 4.87
C GLU A 334 -23.84 7.24 4.18
N ARG A 335 -22.82 7.72 4.88
CA ARG A 335 -21.80 8.59 4.29
C ARG A 335 -21.14 7.88 3.11
N TYR A 336 -21.02 8.57 1.97
CA TYR A 336 -20.49 7.96 0.76
C TYR A 336 -19.00 7.60 0.87
N SER A 337 -18.18 8.55 1.34
CA SER A 337 -16.73 8.40 1.51
C SER A 337 -16.20 9.37 2.56
N SER A 338 -14.89 9.36 2.81
CA SER A 338 -14.25 10.39 3.65
C SER A 338 -14.37 11.79 3.07
N ASP A 339 -14.42 11.91 1.75
CA ASP A 339 -14.40 13.20 1.04
C ASP A 339 -15.82 13.75 0.80
N ILE A 340 -16.84 12.86 0.76
CA ILE A 340 -18.24 13.23 0.58
C ILE A 340 -19.02 12.90 1.86
N GLY A 341 -19.31 13.94 2.64
CA GLY A 341 -19.94 13.83 3.96
C GLY A 341 -21.41 13.45 3.97
N ASP A 342 -22.10 13.63 2.83
CA ASP A 342 -23.54 13.40 2.73
C ASP A 342 -23.92 11.94 2.94
N ALA A 343 -25.06 11.72 3.60
CA ALA A 343 -25.68 10.39 3.70
C ALA A 343 -26.49 10.10 2.44
N VAL A 344 -26.10 9.09 1.69
CA VAL A 344 -26.67 8.76 0.38
C VAL A 344 -26.96 7.25 0.24
N TYR A 345 -27.80 6.89 -0.71
CA TYR A 345 -27.83 5.52 -1.21
C TYR A 345 -26.66 5.30 -2.17
N GLY A 346 -25.47 5.01 -1.64
CA GLY A 346 -24.27 4.83 -2.44
C GLY A 346 -24.34 3.57 -3.28
N LEU A 347 -24.21 3.69 -4.62
CA LEU A 347 -24.22 2.54 -5.52
C LEU A 347 -23.18 1.49 -5.10
N HIS A 348 -21.98 1.94 -4.76
CA HIS A 348 -20.89 1.04 -4.35
C HIS A 348 -21.27 0.23 -3.10
N ALA A 349 -21.72 0.87 -2.03
CA ALA A 349 -22.11 0.18 -0.78
C ALA A 349 -23.23 -0.86 -1.00
N GLN A 350 -24.26 -0.49 -1.80
CA GLN A 350 -25.34 -1.39 -2.15
C GLN A 350 -24.85 -2.61 -2.96
N ALA A 351 -23.99 -2.37 -3.96
CA ALA A 351 -23.46 -3.41 -4.84
C ALA A 351 -22.54 -4.39 -4.10
N VAL A 352 -21.64 -3.88 -3.27
CA VAL A 352 -20.73 -4.70 -2.47
C VAL A 352 -21.48 -5.53 -1.44
N ALA A 353 -22.47 -4.96 -0.76
CA ALA A 353 -23.31 -5.70 0.16
C ALA A 353 -24.09 -6.83 -0.56
N TRP A 354 -24.68 -6.53 -1.71
CA TRP A 354 -25.33 -7.56 -2.53
C TRP A 354 -24.38 -8.67 -2.93
N GLN A 355 -23.20 -8.32 -3.43
CA GLN A 355 -22.19 -9.29 -3.85
C GLN A 355 -21.70 -10.12 -2.66
N GLY A 356 -21.45 -9.47 -1.51
CA GLY A 356 -21.07 -10.12 -0.26
C GLY A 356 -22.10 -11.15 0.20
N LEU A 357 -23.38 -10.80 0.21
CA LEU A 357 -24.49 -11.72 0.52
C LEU A 357 -24.52 -12.93 -0.43
N ALA A 358 -24.47 -12.68 -1.74
CA ALA A 358 -24.54 -13.73 -2.75
C ALA A 358 -23.36 -14.71 -2.63
N ARG A 359 -22.15 -14.20 -2.51
CA ARG A 359 -20.94 -15.03 -2.38
C ARG A 359 -20.84 -15.76 -1.04
N MET A 360 -21.33 -15.15 0.02
CA MET A 360 -21.37 -15.81 1.34
C MET A 360 -22.42 -16.93 1.35
N ALA A 361 -23.57 -16.77 0.70
CA ALA A 361 -24.54 -17.83 0.52
C ALA A 361 -23.94 -19.07 -0.18
N GLU A 362 -23.12 -18.86 -1.21
CA GLU A 362 -22.39 -19.94 -1.89
C GLU A 362 -21.41 -20.64 -0.92
N ALA A 363 -20.63 -19.86 -0.15
CA ALA A 363 -19.66 -20.38 0.81
C ALA A 363 -20.32 -21.20 1.94
N TRP A 364 -21.40 -20.70 2.51
CA TRP A 364 -22.15 -21.42 3.55
C TRP A 364 -22.85 -22.67 3.02
N ARG A 365 -23.39 -22.64 1.80
CA ARG A 365 -23.95 -23.83 1.16
C ARG A 365 -22.89 -24.91 0.98
N ALA A 366 -21.68 -24.53 0.52
CA ALA A 366 -20.57 -25.45 0.32
C ALA A 366 -19.99 -26.02 1.62
N THR A 367 -20.33 -25.44 2.78
CA THR A 367 -19.90 -25.92 4.11
C THR A 367 -21.03 -26.58 4.90
N GLY A 368 -22.22 -26.78 4.30
CA GLY A 368 -23.35 -27.45 4.95
C GLY A 368 -24.22 -26.55 5.83
N HIS A 369 -24.01 -25.25 5.82
CA HIS A 369 -24.81 -24.29 6.60
C HIS A 369 -26.06 -23.86 5.80
N ALA A 370 -26.94 -24.81 5.51
CA ALA A 370 -28.09 -24.63 4.59
C ALA A 370 -29.01 -23.47 4.97
N ALA A 371 -29.34 -23.30 6.26
CA ALA A 371 -30.22 -22.23 6.73
C ALA A 371 -29.57 -20.83 6.51
N LEU A 372 -28.30 -20.66 6.88
CA LEU A 372 -27.55 -19.40 6.65
C LEU A 372 -27.44 -19.09 5.16
N ALA A 373 -27.19 -20.12 4.35
CA ALA A 373 -27.08 -19.97 2.90
C ALA A 373 -28.42 -19.54 2.27
N ALA A 374 -29.55 -20.10 2.72
CA ALA A 374 -30.86 -19.73 2.22
C ALA A 374 -31.24 -18.28 2.62
N GLU A 375 -30.97 -17.88 3.86
CA GLU A 375 -31.20 -16.52 4.36
C GLU A 375 -30.39 -15.50 3.52
N ALA A 376 -29.09 -15.70 3.40
CA ALA A 376 -28.23 -14.79 2.65
C ALA A 376 -28.58 -14.73 1.15
N ALA A 377 -28.94 -15.85 0.54
CA ALA A 377 -29.39 -15.90 -0.85
C ALA A 377 -30.72 -15.16 -1.07
N GLY A 378 -31.68 -15.32 -0.15
CA GLY A 378 -32.93 -14.59 -0.18
C GLY A 378 -32.77 -13.08 -0.06
N ASP A 379 -31.90 -12.64 0.88
CA ASP A 379 -31.55 -11.21 1.05
C ASP A 379 -30.83 -10.65 -0.17
N ALA A 380 -29.89 -11.41 -0.73
CA ALA A 380 -29.19 -11.02 -1.95
C ALA A 380 -30.16 -10.82 -3.12
N ALA A 381 -31.12 -11.74 -3.31
CA ALA A 381 -32.08 -11.63 -4.39
C ALA A 381 -33.02 -10.42 -4.21
N ARG A 382 -33.48 -10.17 -2.98
CA ARG A 382 -34.31 -9.00 -2.66
C ARG A 382 -33.55 -7.69 -2.92
N LEU A 383 -32.35 -7.55 -2.34
CA LEU A 383 -31.54 -6.35 -2.53
C LEU A 383 -31.21 -6.13 -4.01
N ARG A 384 -30.87 -7.18 -4.76
CA ARG A 384 -30.60 -7.09 -6.21
C ARG A 384 -31.77 -6.50 -6.98
N ALA A 385 -32.97 -7.02 -6.77
CA ALA A 385 -34.17 -6.55 -7.49
C ALA A 385 -34.41 -5.06 -7.21
N ARG A 386 -34.26 -4.62 -5.95
CA ARG A 386 -34.43 -3.22 -5.54
C ARG A 386 -33.33 -2.32 -6.07
N LEU A 387 -32.09 -2.79 -6.04
CA LEU A 387 -30.95 -2.09 -6.61
C LEU A 387 -31.11 -1.88 -8.11
N ASP A 388 -31.49 -2.89 -8.86
CA ASP A 388 -31.73 -2.80 -10.31
C ASP A 388 -32.86 -1.79 -10.63
N ALA A 389 -33.91 -1.75 -9.81
CA ALA A 389 -34.98 -0.77 -9.94
C ALA A 389 -34.50 0.66 -9.63
N ALA A 390 -33.69 0.84 -8.58
CA ALA A 390 -33.10 2.13 -8.23
C ALA A 390 -32.13 2.62 -9.31
N LEU A 391 -31.30 1.75 -9.87
CA LEU A 391 -30.39 2.05 -10.98
C LEU A 391 -31.17 2.57 -12.18
N ARG A 392 -32.20 1.86 -12.65
CA ARG A 392 -33.01 2.31 -13.78
C ARG A 392 -33.65 3.68 -13.55
N ARG A 393 -34.09 3.99 -12.32
CA ARG A 393 -34.67 5.29 -11.97
C ARG A 393 -33.64 6.42 -11.86
N SER A 394 -32.38 6.07 -11.61
CA SER A 394 -31.29 7.02 -11.40
C SER A 394 -30.49 7.32 -12.66
N GLN A 395 -30.58 6.44 -13.68
CA GLN A 395 -29.87 6.64 -14.95
C GLN A 395 -30.34 7.90 -15.68
N VAL A 396 -29.38 8.60 -16.26
CA VAL A 396 -29.62 9.78 -17.11
C VAL A 396 -29.08 9.52 -18.50
N ARG A 397 -29.92 9.67 -19.53
CA ARG A 397 -29.45 9.62 -20.92
C ARG A 397 -28.78 10.92 -21.28
N LEU A 398 -27.55 10.81 -21.79
CA LEU A 398 -26.75 11.95 -22.22
C LEU A 398 -27.10 12.34 -23.68
N PRO A 399 -26.72 13.56 -24.15
CA PRO A 399 -27.00 14.02 -25.50
C PRO A 399 -26.44 13.13 -26.61
N ASP A 400 -25.34 12.43 -26.35
CA ASP A 400 -24.70 11.45 -27.26
C ASP A 400 -25.38 10.07 -27.26
N GLY A 401 -26.47 9.91 -26.51
CA GLY A 401 -27.22 8.66 -26.39
C GLY A 401 -26.65 7.68 -25.35
N SER A 402 -25.50 7.94 -24.77
CA SER A 402 -24.94 7.12 -23.69
C SER A 402 -25.75 7.26 -22.39
N LEU A 403 -25.54 6.33 -21.45
CA LEU A 403 -26.18 6.37 -20.14
C LEU A 403 -25.17 6.76 -19.07
N PHE A 404 -25.48 7.82 -18.34
CA PHE A 404 -24.79 8.16 -17.12
C PHE A 404 -25.35 7.33 -15.97
N LEU A 405 -24.48 6.64 -15.24
CA LEU A 405 -24.81 5.90 -14.04
C LEU A 405 -24.32 6.68 -12.81
N PRO A 406 -25.23 7.24 -12.01
CA PRO A 406 -24.85 8.05 -10.85
C PRO A 406 -24.29 7.15 -9.73
N VAL A 407 -23.38 7.71 -8.94
CA VAL A 407 -22.86 7.04 -7.74
C VAL A 407 -23.80 7.19 -6.54
N ARG A 408 -24.63 8.25 -6.52
CA ARG A 408 -25.69 8.53 -5.55
C ARG A 408 -27.06 8.16 -6.14
N LEU A 409 -27.58 7.02 -5.76
CA LEU A 409 -28.85 6.55 -6.27
C LEU A 409 -29.98 7.39 -5.73
N LEU A 410 -30.99 7.67 -6.59
CA LEU A 410 -32.24 8.39 -6.29
C LEU A 410 -32.08 9.87 -5.89
N ASP A 411 -30.88 10.40 -5.92
CA ASP A 411 -30.58 11.79 -5.53
C ASP A 411 -30.54 12.77 -6.73
N ARG A 412 -30.96 12.35 -7.93
CA ARG A 412 -30.94 13.14 -9.18
C ARG A 412 -29.57 13.77 -9.46
N GLU A 413 -28.52 13.00 -9.22
CA GLU A 413 -27.14 13.43 -9.51
C GLU A 413 -26.98 13.80 -10.99
N ARG A 414 -26.38 14.96 -11.26
CA ARG A 414 -26.14 15.42 -12.62
C ARG A 414 -24.78 14.94 -13.10
N PRO A 415 -24.67 14.55 -14.39
CA PRO A 415 -23.38 14.25 -15.00
C PRO A 415 -22.46 15.48 -14.90
N TYR A 416 -21.23 15.24 -14.49
CA TYR A 416 -20.19 16.30 -14.45
C TYR A 416 -20.52 17.57 -13.64
N ALA A 417 -21.52 17.53 -12.78
CA ALA A 417 -21.71 18.57 -11.79
C ALA A 417 -20.55 18.54 -10.81
N ARG A 418 -19.66 19.53 -10.90
CA ARG A 418 -18.59 19.78 -9.94
C ARG A 418 -19.06 20.77 -8.89
#